data_f220a3e87f3e8a027b35421ada58759f
#
_entry.id   f220a3e87f3e8a027b35421ada58759f
#
_cell.length_a   1.000
_cell.length_b   1.000
_cell.length_c   1.000
_cell.angle_alpha   90.00
_cell.angle_beta   90.00
_cell.angle_gamma   90.00
#
_symmetry.space_group_name_H-M   'P 1'
#
loop_
_entity.id
_entity.type
_entity.pdbx_description
1 polymer ?
#
loop_
_entity_poly.entity_id
_entity_poly.type
_entity_poly.pdbx_seq_one_letter_code
_entity_poly.pdbx_strand_id
1 'polypeptide(L)'
;GKRHGYFPDFYIKVRQKDGSIKKILIEVKPKKYCSPPTSTRKTKRFVQEVRQWGVNQAKWEAAIEWCNDRGIEFKILTEDHLG
;
A
#
# COMPACT_ATOMS: atom_id res chain seq x y z
N GLY A 1 16.91 15.99 -4.78
CA GLY A 1 17.36 14.65 -4.80
C GLY A 1 16.22 13.63 -4.76
N LYS A 2 16.52 12.48 -5.27
CA LYS A 2 15.56 11.40 -5.25
C LYS A 2 15.65 10.65 -3.95
N ARG A 3 14.53 10.44 -3.34
CA ARG A 3 14.46 9.70 -2.09
C ARG A 3 14.03 8.27 -2.37
N HIS A 4 14.74 7.35 -1.76
CA HIS A 4 14.41 5.94 -1.83
C HIS A 4 13.81 5.55 -0.49
N GLY A 5 12.50 5.60 -0.41
CA GLY A 5 11.82 5.25 0.82
C GLY A 5 10.34 5.10 0.55
N TYR A 6 9.63 4.72 1.59
CA TYR A 6 8.20 4.57 1.51
C TYR A 6 7.51 5.86 1.93
N PHE A 7 6.68 6.40 1.05
CA PHE A 7 5.94 7.63 1.30
C PHE A 7 4.45 7.33 1.14
N PRO A 8 3.72 7.18 2.24
CA PRO A 8 2.28 7.01 2.15
C PRO A 8 1.61 8.29 1.66
N ASP A 9 0.46 8.14 1.04
CA ASP A 9 -0.28 9.29 0.53
C ASP A 9 -0.92 10.10 1.65
N PHE A 10 -1.42 9.42 2.68
CA PHE A 10 -2.12 10.08 3.77
C PHE A 10 -1.77 9.46 5.11
N TYR A 11 -1.67 10.33 6.11
CA TYR A 11 -1.55 9.91 7.50
C TYR A 11 -2.61 10.67 8.28
N ILE A 12 -3.55 9.96 8.90
CA ILE A 12 -4.64 10.60 9.63
C ILE A 12 -4.71 10.07 11.06
N LYS A 13 -5.25 10.92 11.93
CA LYS A 13 -5.54 10.58 13.32
C LYS A 13 -7.03 10.77 13.54
N VAL A 14 -7.68 9.74 14.09
CA VAL A 14 -9.11 9.77 14.33
C VAL A 14 -9.36 9.59 15.82
N ARG A 15 -10.10 10.51 16.42
CA ARG A 15 -10.50 10.37 17.81
C ARG A 15 -11.69 9.42 17.89
N GLN A 16 -11.57 8.42 18.74
CA GLN A 16 -12.64 7.44 18.94
C GLN A 16 -13.55 7.87 20.09
N LYS A 17 -14.69 7.21 20.20
CA LYS A 17 -15.69 7.54 21.22
C LYS A 17 -15.16 7.38 22.65
N ASP A 18 -14.24 6.45 22.85
CA ASP A 18 -13.65 6.21 24.16
C ASP A 18 -12.55 7.20 24.53
N GLY A 19 -12.28 8.18 23.66
CA GLY A 19 -11.24 9.18 23.87
C GLY A 19 -9.87 8.80 23.31
N SER A 20 -9.69 7.58 22.86
CA SER A 20 -8.42 7.17 22.28
C SER A 20 -8.25 7.73 20.87
N ILE A 21 -7.01 7.77 20.40
CA ILE A 21 -6.71 8.24 19.05
C ILE A 21 -6.22 7.06 18.21
N LYS A 22 -6.89 6.83 17.10
CA LYS A 22 -6.51 5.82 16.13
C LYS A 22 -5.71 6.49 15.04
N LYS A 23 -4.52 5.96 14.78
CA LYS A 23 -3.62 6.46 13.74
C LYS A 23 -3.74 5.55 12.53
N ILE A 24 -3.93 6.13 11.36
CA ILE A 24 -4.13 5.37 10.13
C ILE A 24 -3.22 5.91 9.05
N LEU A 25 -2.45 5.01 8.45
CA LEU A 25 -1.59 5.31 7.31
C LEU A 25 -2.29 4.77 6.07
N ILE A 26 -2.52 5.62 5.09
CA ILE A 26 -3.30 5.27 3.90
C ILE A 26 -2.46 5.42 2.65
N GLU A 27 -2.47 4.40 1.82
CA GLU A 27 -1.88 4.47 0.49
C GLU A 27 -2.97 4.25 -0.55
N VAL A 28 -3.01 5.12 -1.56
CA VAL A 28 -3.96 5.01 -2.66
C VAL A 28 -3.23 4.39 -3.85
N LYS A 29 -3.75 3.28 -4.34
CA LYS A 29 -3.19 2.56 -5.49
C LYS A 29 -4.30 2.10 -6.42
N PRO A 30 -4.06 2.10 -7.74
CA PRO A 30 -5.00 1.48 -8.66
C PRO A 30 -5.20 0.01 -8.33
N LYS A 31 -6.42 -0.45 -8.47
CA LYS A 31 -6.80 -1.82 -8.15
C LYS A 31 -5.93 -2.86 -8.86
N LYS A 32 -5.50 -2.55 -10.08
CA LYS A 32 -4.66 -3.47 -10.86
C LYS A 32 -3.34 -3.82 -10.17
N TYR A 33 -2.86 -2.96 -9.28
CA TYR A 33 -1.61 -3.21 -8.54
C TYR A 33 -1.83 -3.98 -7.25
N CYS A 34 -3.08 -4.22 -6.87
CA CYS A 34 -3.41 -4.97 -5.66
C CYS A 34 -3.56 -6.45 -5.93
N SER A 35 -3.52 -6.87 -7.19
CA SER A 35 -3.62 -8.26 -7.60
C SER A 35 -2.42 -8.64 -8.46
N PRO A 36 -1.99 -9.91 -8.44
CA PRO A 36 -0.88 -10.31 -9.29
C PRO A 36 -1.24 -10.15 -10.77
N PRO A 37 -0.26 -9.77 -11.61
CA PRO A 37 -0.50 -9.68 -13.04
C PRO A 37 -0.87 -11.03 -13.63
N THR A 38 -1.81 -11.03 -14.57
CA THR A 38 -2.22 -12.24 -15.26
C THR A 38 -2.00 -12.05 -16.76
N SER A 39 -1.47 -13.08 -17.42
CA SER A 39 -1.28 -13.06 -18.86
C SER A 39 -1.11 -14.48 -19.36
N THR A 40 -1.64 -14.76 -20.54
CA THR A 40 -1.42 -16.02 -21.23
C THR A 40 -0.11 -16.03 -21.99
N ARG A 41 0.50 -14.86 -22.19
CA ARG A 41 1.78 -14.72 -22.90
C ARG A 41 2.85 -14.21 -21.96
N LYS A 42 4.01 -14.85 -22.00
CA LYS A 42 5.17 -14.44 -21.22
C LYS A 42 6.01 -13.45 -22.05
N THR A 43 5.63 -12.19 -21.99
CA THR A 43 6.36 -11.11 -22.66
C THR A 43 7.30 -10.43 -21.67
N LYS A 44 8.22 -9.61 -22.18
CA LYS A 44 9.09 -8.81 -21.34
C LYS A 44 8.26 -7.89 -20.43
N ARG A 45 7.18 -7.35 -20.98
CA ARG A 45 6.29 -6.48 -20.22
C ARG A 45 5.66 -7.24 -19.04
N PHE A 46 5.20 -8.47 -19.30
CA PHE A 46 4.61 -9.29 -18.24
C PHE A 46 5.63 -9.58 -17.15
N VAL A 47 6.87 -9.93 -17.50
CA VAL A 47 7.92 -10.18 -16.53
C VAL A 47 8.19 -8.95 -15.68
N GLN A 48 8.23 -7.77 -16.30
CA GLN A 48 8.42 -6.52 -15.56
C GLN A 48 7.25 -6.24 -14.62
N GLU A 49 6.03 -6.52 -15.04
CA GLU A 49 4.85 -6.33 -14.19
C GLU A 49 4.89 -7.26 -12.98
N VAL A 50 5.30 -8.51 -13.17
CA VAL A 50 5.44 -9.47 -12.07
C VAL A 50 6.50 -8.98 -11.07
N ARG A 51 7.64 -8.50 -11.56
CA ARG A 51 8.69 -7.97 -10.70
C ARG A 51 8.21 -6.76 -9.92
N GLN A 52 7.50 -5.85 -10.58
CA GLN A 52 7.00 -4.65 -9.93
C GLN A 52 5.95 -5.01 -8.87
N TRP A 53 5.11 -5.99 -9.17
CA TRP A 53 4.14 -6.48 -8.20
C TRP A 53 4.85 -7.03 -6.95
N GLY A 54 5.90 -7.83 -7.15
CA GLY A 54 6.70 -8.36 -6.05
C GLY A 54 7.34 -7.28 -5.20
N VAL A 55 7.89 -6.25 -5.84
CA VAL A 55 8.49 -5.11 -5.14
C VAL A 55 7.43 -4.38 -4.31
N ASN A 56 6.25 -4.16 -4.88
CA ASN A 56 5.16 -3.49 -4.16
C ASN A 56 4.70 -4.32 -2.96
N GLN A 57 4.61 -5.64 -3.11
CA GLN A 57 4.23 -6.52 -1.99
C GLN A 57 5.24 -6.42 -0.85
N ALA A 58 6.53 -6.43 -1.18
CA ALA A 58 7.58 -6.31 -0.17
C ALA A 58 7.50 -4.96 0.56
N LYS A 59 7.25 -3.89 -0.17
CA LYS A 59 7.09 -2.55 0.42
C LYS A 59 5.89 -2.50 1.35
N TRP A 60 4.78 -3.11 0.95
CA TRP A 60 3.58 -3.12 1.77
C TRP A 60 3.77 -3.94 3.05
N GLU A 61 4.45 -5.09 2.95
CA GLU A 61 4.76 -5.89 4.13
C GLU A 61 5.62 -5.11 5.12
N ALA A 62 6.64 -4.42 4.62
CA ALA A 62 7.49 -3.58 5.46
C ALA A 62 6.69 -2.45 6.09
N ALA A 63 5.77 -1.84 5.35
CA ALA A 63 4.92 -0.78 5.87
C ALA A 63 3.99 -1.29 6.96
N ILE A 64 3.43 -2.47 6.77
CA ILE A 64 2.54 -3.09 7.76
C ILE A 64 3.30 -3.37 9.06
N GLU A 65 4.50 -3.94 8.96
CA GLU A 65 5.34 -4.17 10.13
C GLU A 65 5.68 -2.88 10.85
N TRP A 66 6.10 -1.88 10.09
CA TRP A 66 6.44 -0.57 10.64
C TRP A 66 5.26 0.03 11.38
N CYS A 67 4.07 -0.07 10.80
CA CYS A 67 2.85 0.44 11.41
C CYS A 67 2.47 -0.35 12.66
N ASN A 68 2.57 -1.68 12.61
CA ASN A 68 2.25 -2.53 13.74
C ASN A 68 3.14 -2.21 14.95
N ASP A 69 4.43 -1.98 14.71
CA ASP A 69 5.38 -1.65 15.76
C ASP A 69 5.02 -0.34 16.47
N ARG A 70 4.31 0.54 15.78
CA ARG A 70 3.97 1.88 16.27
C ARG A 70 2.49 2.05 16.61
N GLY A 71 1.72 0.97 16.54
CA GLY A 71 0.29 1.05 16.82
C GLY A 71 -0.49 1.83 15.77
N ILE A 72 -0.02 1.83 14.53
CA ILE A 72 -0.66 2.51 13.41
C ILE A 72 -1.34 1.48 12.53
N GLU A 73 -2.57 1.76 12.09
CA GLU A 73 -3.26 0.90 11.13
C GLU A 73 -2.85 1.27 9.72
N PHE A 74 -2.55 0.28 8.89
CA PHE A 74 -2.18 0.50 7.49
C PHE A 74 -3.35 0.08 6.60
N LYS A 75 -3.75 0.97 5.68
CA LYS A 75 -4.83 0.71 4.74
C LYS A 75 -4.41 1.05 3.32
N ILE A 76 -4.87 0.24 2.37
CA ILE A 76 -4.70 0.52 0.95
C ILE A 76 -6.09 0.80 0.38
N LEU A 77 -6.24 1.96 -0.25
CA LEU A 77 -7.48 2.33 -0.92
C LEU A 77 -7.30 2.24 -2.43
N THR A 78 -8.33 1.77 -3.09
CA THR A 78 -8.35 1.68 -4.55
C THR A 78 -9.42 2.60 -5.10
N GLU A 79 -9.54 2.68 -6.44
CA GLU A 79 -10.57 3.46 -7.06
C GLU A 79 -11.98 3.01 -6.65
N ASP A 80 -12.15 1.76 -6.26
CA ASP A 80 -13.44 1.26 -5.78
C ASP A 80 -13.85 1.92 -4.49
N HIS A 81 -12.88 2.32 -3.66
CA HIS A 81 -13.15 2.99 -2.39
C HIS A 81 -13.39 4.49 -2.57
N LEU A 82 -12.87 5.05 -3.66
CA LEU A 82 -12.93 6.49 -3.91
C LEU A 82 -14.05 6.91 -4.84
N GLY A 83 -14.57 5.95 -5.58
CA GLY A 83 -15.58 6.21 -6.60
C GLY A 83 -17.01 6.35 -6.16
#